data_d54be20f65c2cad3aa34764a90eb955e
#
_entry.id   d54be20f65c2cad3aa34764a90eb955e
#
_cell.length_a   1.000
_cell.length_b   1.000
_cell.length_c   1.000
_cell.angle_alpha   90.00
_cell.angle_beta   90.00
_cell.angle_gamma   90.00
#
_symmetry.space_group_name_H-M   'P 1'
#
loop_
_entity.id
_entity.type
_entity.pdbx_description
1 polymer ?
#
loop_
_entity_poly.entity_id
_entity_poly.type
_entity_poly.pdbx_seq_one_letter_code
_entity_poly.pdbx_strand_id
1 'polypeptide(L)'
;MGEGPFPTELKFPENGGTGQDAEDGELLCAAGHEFGVTTGRKRRCGWFDAVIGRYAAEVNGLTDVALTKLDVLSAFDTIKVCVAYECDGVRYDYFPMQQSVLHHAKPIYVELPGWKDEDITGCRTYEELPENTRKYIEYLEEVCGVPMSIISVGPDRDQTIMRGWDR
;
A
#
# COMPACT_ATOMS: atom_id res chain seq x y z
N MET A 1 -7.17 -11.03 12.80
CA MET A 1 -6.94 -10.58 11.42
C MET A 1 -7.29 -11.70 10.50
N GLY A 2 -7.95 -11.42 9.39
CA GLY A 2 -8.49 -12.41 8.49
C GLY A 2 -7.43 -13.20 7.72
N GLU A 3 -7.79 -14.39 7.27
CA GLU A 3 -6.99 -15.26 6.39
C GLU A 3 -7.53 -15.26 4.95
N GLY A 4 -8.20 -14.19 4.55
CA GLY A 4 -8.74 -14.07 3.19
C GLY A 4 -7.68 -14.00 2.10
N PRO A 5 -8.10 -14.01 0.82
CA PRO A 5 -7.20 -13.81 -0.31
C PRO A 5 -6.49 -12.46 -0.19
N PHE A 6 -5.21 -12.45 -0.57
CA PHE A 6 -4.36 -11.27 -0.53
C PHE A 6 -3.46 -11.30 -1.78
N PRO A 7 -3.97 -10.87 -2.93
CA PRO A 7 -3.27 -11.00 -4.21
C PRO A 7 -1.88 -10.37 -4.24
N THR A 8 -1.67 -9.27 -3.51
CA THR A 8 -0.40 -8.55 -3.44
C THR A 8 0.49 -8.98 -2.28
N GLU A 9 0.15 -10.09 -1.58
CA GLU A 9 0.93 -10.58 -0.44
C GLU A 9 2.37 -10.90 -0.83
N LEU A 10 3.30 -10.35 -0.09
CA LEU A 10 4.72 -10.68 -0.14
C LEU A 10 5.00 -11.77 0.90
N LYS A 11 5.04 -13.02 0.43
CA LYS A 11 5.20 -14.16 1.32
C LYS A 11 6.60 -14.18 1.92
N PHE A 12 6.68 -14.34 3.21
CA PHE A 12 7.94 -14.55 3.92
C PHE A 12 8.59 -15.88 3.54
N PRO A 13 9.92 -16.03 3.69
CA PRO A 13 10.61 -17.29 3.38
C PRO A 13 10.01 -18.51 4.08
N GLU A 14 9.63 -18.38 5.35
CA GLU A 14 8.98 -19.46 6.14
C GLU A 14 7.60 -19.86 5.60
N ASN A 15 6.99 -19.03 4.77
CA ASN A 15 5.68 -19.26 4.13
C ASN A 15 5.81 -19.57 2.62
N GLY A 16 7.04 -19.91 2.16
CA GLY A 16 7.32 -20.28 0.78
C GLY A 16 7.61 -19.09 -0.15
N GLY A 17 7.86 -17.90 0.41
CA GLY A 17 8.35 -16.75 -0.35
C GLY A 17 9.78 -16.95 -0.82
N THR A 18 10.13 -16.39 -1.99
CA THR A 18 11.46 -16.48 -2.56
C THR A 18 11.84 -15.20 -3.28
N GLY A 19 13.15 -14.97 -3.45
CA GLY A 19 13.67 -13.83 -4.20
C GLY A 19 13.30 -12.47 -3.61
N GLN A 20 13.27 -11.46 -4.46
CA GLN A 20 13.06 -10.06 -4.05
C GLN A 20 11.74 -9.85 -3.30
N ASP A 21 10.67 -10.51 -3.71
CA ASP A 21 9.36 -10.36 -3.04
C ASP A 21 9.41 -10.80 -1.56
N ALA A 22 10.19 -11.85 -1.25
CA ALA A 22 10.36 -12.28 0.14
C ALA A 22 11.20 -11.28 0.96
N GLU A 23 12.25 -10.72 0.36
CA GLU A 23 13.09 -9.67 0.96
C GLU A 23 12.27 -8.40 1.21
N ASP A 24 11.49 -7.95 0.23
CA ASP A 24 10.60 -6.80 0.36
C ASP A 24 9.55 -7.02 1.45
N GLY A 25 9.00 -8.23 1.55
CA GLY A 25 8.04 -8.59 2.61
C GLY A 25 8.64 -8.51 4.01
N GLU A 26 9.86 -9.03 4.19
CA GLU A 26 10.61 -8.93 5.44
C GLU A 26 10.91 -7.46 5.79
N LEU A 27 11.33 -6.68 4.80
CA LEU A 27 11.65 -5.26 4.98
C LEU A 27 10.40 -4.45 5.36
N LEU A 28 9.26 -4.66 4.68
CA LEU A 28 7.98 -4.02 5.04
C LEU A 28 7.55 -4.38 6.46
N CYS A 29 7.65 -5.65 6.83
CA CYS A 29 7.28 -6.12 8.16
C CYS A 29 8.17 -5.50 9.24
N ALA A 30 9.47 -5.44 9.01
CA ALA A 30 10.43 -4.88 9.95
C ALA A 30 10.27 -3.36 10.09
N ALA A 31 10.30 -2.63 8.97
CA ALA A 31 10.17 -1.16 8.94
C ALA A 31 8.81 -0.70 9.48
N GLY A 32 7.74 -1.42 9.15
CA GLY A 32 6.38 -1.13 9.60
C GLY A 32 6.04 -1.62 11.01
N HIS A 33 6.95 -2.31 11.70
CA HIS A 33 6.68 -2.97 12.99
C HIS A 33 5.43 -3.86 12.93
N GLU A 34 5.27 -4.62 11.82
CA GLU A 34 4.08 -5.42 11.56
C GLU A 34 4.11 -6.75 12.32
N PHE A 35 3.97 -6.66 13.63
CA PHE A 35 3.91 -7.79 14.55
C PHE A 35 2.65 -7.73 15.42
N GLY A 36 2.14 -8.90 15.78
CA GLY A 36 1.04 -8.99 16.75
C GLY A 36 1.53 -8.59 18.14
N VAL A 37 0.86 -7.61 18.74
CA VAL A 37 1.28 -7.04 20.04
C VAL A 37 1.38 -8.12 21.13
N THR A 38 0.44 -9.07 21.15
CA THR A 38 0.38 -10.13 22.18
C THR A 38 1.20 -11.36 21.80
N THR A 39 1.22 -11.73 20.52
CA THR A 39 1.79 -13.01 20.07
C THR A 39 3.18 -12.86 19.45
N GLY A 40 3.60 -11.65 19.09
CA GLY A 40 4.83 -11.41 18.33
C GLY A 40 4.81 -11.98 16.89
N ARG A 41 3.67 -12.56 16.45
CA ARG A 41 3.56 -13.14 15.10
C ARG A 41 3.63 -12.05 14.04
N LYS A 42 4.43 -12.28 12.99
CA LYS A 42 4.46 -11.42 11.80
C LYS A 42 3.06 -11.29 11.19
N ARG A 43 2.71 -10.08 10.77
CA ARG A 43 1.51 -9.81 10.00
C ARG A 43 1.83 -9.94 8.51
N ARG A 44 0.87 -10.41 7.75
CA ARG A 44 0.97 -10.45 6.28
C ARG A 44 1.14 -9.01 5.75
N CYS A 45 2.14 -8.82 4.91
CA CYS A 45 2.42 -7.55 4.24
C CYS A 45 2.31 -7.71 2.73
N GLY A 46 2.10 -6.62 2.02
CA GLY A 46 2.04 -6.61 0.57
C GLY A 46 2.05 -5.19 0.02
N TRP A 47 2.27 -5.08 -1.28
CA TRP A 47 2.19 -3.80 -1.98
C TRP A 47 0.76 -3.27 -2.02
N PHE A 48 0.61 -1.95 -2.17
CA PHE A 48 -0.70 -1.31 -2.26
C PHE A 48 -1.49 -1.88 -3.44
N ASP A 49 -2.75 -2.23 -3.18
CA ASP A 49 -3.65 -2.82 -4.17
C ASP A 49 -4.72 -1.79 -4.58
N ALA A 50 -4.49 -1.13 -5.73
CA ALA A 50 -5.40 -0.13 -6.24
C ALA A 50 -6.70 -0.72 -6.80
N VAL A 51 -6.72 -2.02 -7.16
CA VAL A 51 -7.96 -2.70 -7.58
C VAL A 51 -8.92 -2.80 -6.40
N ILE A 52 -8.40 -3.22 -5.22
CA ILE A 52 -9.19 -3.27 -3.99
C ILE A 52 -9.51 -1.85 -3.51
N GLY A 53 -8.54 -0.91 -3.59
CA GLY A 53 -8.72 0.48 -3.19
C GLY A 53 -9.88 1.16 -3.95
N ARG A 54 -9.89 1.03 -5.26
CA ARG A 54 -10.96 1.55 -6.12
C ARG A 54 -12.31 0.89 -5.83
N TYR A 55 -12.34 -0.43 -5.73
CA TYR A 55 -13.55 -1.15 -5.38
C TYR A 55 -14.11 -0.71 -4.01
N ALA A 56 -13.24 -0.54 -3.01
CA ALA A 56 -13.66 -0.05 -1.70
C ALA A 56 -14.22 1.38 -1.77
N ALA A 57 -13.60 2.26 -2.54
CA ALA A 57 -14.07 3.62 -2.75
C ALA A 57 -15.46 3.65 -3.37
N GLU A 58 -15.69 2.86 -4.42
CA GLU A 58 -16.98 2.79 -5.13
C GLU A 58 -18.09 2.23 -4.25
N VAL A 59 -17.88 1.05 -3.61
CA VAL A 59 -18.96 0.37 -2.87
C VAL A 59 -19.32 1.07 -1.55
N ASN A 60 -18.40 1.82 -0.97
CA ASN A 60 -18.65 2.57 0.27
C ASN A 60 -18.97 4.04 0.04
N GLY A 61 -18.88 4.53 -1.21
CA GLY A 61 -19.07 5.94 -1.54
C GLY A 61 -18.08 6.83 -0.79
N LEU A 62 -16.80 6.44 -0.78
CA LEU A 62 -15.79 7.21 -0.05
C LEU A 62 -15.58 8.57 -0.70
N THR A 63 -15.53 9.61 0.12
CA THR A 63 -15.20 10.98 -0.28
C THR A 63 -13.73 11.29 -0.09
N ASP A 64 -13.09 10.61 0.86
CA ASP A 64 -11.71 10.82 1.26
C ASP A 64 -11.11 9.53 1.81
N VAL A 65 -9.78 9.40 1.74
CA VAL A 65 -9.01 8.28 2.30
C VAL A 65 -7.92 8.80 3.23
N ALA A 66 -7.70 8.11 4.32
CA ALA A 66 -6.53 8.29 5.17
C ALA A 66 -5.42 7.33 4.72
N LEU A 67 -4.34 7.88 4.17
CA LEU A 67 -3.12 7.14 3.83
C LEU A 67 -2.19 7.13 5.03
N THR A 68 -1.95 5.94 5.58
CA THR A 68 -1.12 5.79 6.78
C THR A 68 0.17 5.04 6.48
N LYS A 69 1.16 5.17 7.37
CA LYS A 69 2.45 4.46 7.29
C LYS A 69 3.27 4.76 6.03
N LEU A 70 3.19 5.98 5.53
CA LEU A 70 3.95 6.40 4.36
C LEU A 70 5.47 6.38 4.63
N ASP A 71 5.87 6.63 5.86
CA ASP A 71 7.24 6.54 6.39
C ASP A 71 7.88 5.16 6.17
N VAL A 72 7.10 4.09 6.23
CA VAL A 72 7.59 2.72 6.03
C VAL A 72 8.16 2.52 4.64
N LEU A 73 7.62 3.22 3.63
CA LEU A 73 8.06 3.13 2.25
C LEU A 73 9.39 3.84 1.98
N SER A 74 9.91 4.66 2.91
CA SER A 74 11.26 5.23 2.85
C SER A 74 12.38 4.17 2.89
N ALA A 75 12.03 2.89 3.08
CA ALA A 75 12.97 1.79 2.99
C ALA A 75 13.26 1.32 1.54
N PHE A 76 12.52 1.85 0.53
CA PHE A 76 12.52 1.31 -0.83
C PHE A 76 12.99 2.32 -1.87
N ASP A 77 13.81 1.84 -2.82
CA ASP A 77 14.19 2.58 -4.04
C ASP A 77 13.08 2.57 -5.09
N THR A 78 12.30 1.49 -5.12
CA THR A 78 11.17 1.29 -6.03
C THR A 78 9.98 0.78 -5.24
N ILE A 79 8.82 1.37 -5.50
CA ILE A 79 7.55 1.03 -4.85
C ILE A 79 6.60 0.51 -5.92
N LYS A 80 5.93 -0.61 -5.65
CA LYS A 80 4.99 -1.22 -6.58
C LYS A 80 3.56 -0.92 -6.17
N VAL A 81 2.70 -0.66 -7.17
CA VAL A 81 1.25 -0.50 -6.98
C VAL A 81 0.55 -1.50 -7.90
N CYS A 82 -0.29 -2.35 -7.33
CA CYS A 82 -1.09 -3.28 -8.12
C CYS A 82 -2.26 -2.53 -8.77
N VAL A 83 -2.33 -2.59 -10.11
CA VAL A 83 -3.35 -1.89 -10.90
C VAL A 83 -4.34 -2.81 -11.60
N ALA A 84 -4.02 -4.09 -11.70
CA ALA A 84 -4.87 -5.13 -12.28
C ALA A 84 -4.44 -6.51 -11.76
N TYR A 85 -5.25 -7.54 -12.03
CA TYR A 85 -4.89 -8.93 -11.82
C TYR A 85 -4.85 -9.71 -13.13
N GLU A 86 -4.10 -10.80 -13.13
CA GLU A 86 -4.16 -11.82 -14.18
C GLU A 86 -4.56 -13.16 -13.55
N CYS A 87 -5.49 -13.87 -14.17
CA CYS A 87 -5.86 -15.21 -13.78
C CYS A 87 -6.22 -16.01 -15.04
N ASP A 88 -5.55 -17.15 -15.25
CA ASP A 88 -5.75 -18.05 -16.41
C ASP A 88 -5.68 -17.34 -17.78
N GLY A 89 -4.74 -16.39 -17.92
CA GLY A 89 -4.53 -15.60 -19.14
C GLY A 89 -5.56 -14.48 -19.36
N VAL A 90 -6.45 -14.25 -18.40
CA VAL A 90 -7.43 -13.15 -18.44
C VAL A 90 -6.96 -12.05 -17.50
N ARG A 91 -6.96 -10.80 -18.01
CA ARG A 91 -6.69 -9.60 -17.24
C ARG A 91 -7.98 -9.07 -16.63
N TYR A 92 -7.90 -8.71 -15.34
CA TYR A 92 -8.98 -8.10 -14.56
C TYR A 92 -8.55 -6.72 -14.10
N ASP A 93 -9.12 -5.68 -14.70
CA ASP A 93 -8.90 -4.28 -14.29
C ASP A 93 -9.83 -3.87 -13.15
N TYR A 94 -10.82 -4.71 -12.82
CA TYR A 94 -11.77 -4.52 -11.73
C TYR A 94 -11.70 -5.68 -10.74
N PHE A 95 -12.21 -5.44 -9.52
CA PHE A 95 -12.23 -6.46 -8.47
C PHE A 95 -13.09 -7.66 -8.90
N PRO A 96 -12.49 -8.86 -9.03
CA PRO A 96 -13.23 -10.05 -9.44
C PRO A 96 -14.11 -10.56 -8.28
N MET A 97 -15.42 -10.64 -8.51
CA MET A 97 -16.38 -11.13 -7.52
C MET A 97 -16.28 -12.64 -7.28
N GLN A 98 -15.65 -13.36 -8.20
CA GLN A 98 -15.48 -14.80 -8.11
C GLN A 98 -14.30 -15.12 -7.19
N GLN A 99 -14.59 -15.77 -6.07
CA GLN A 99 -13.59 -16.12 -5.07
C GLN A 99 -12.48 -17.02 -5.65
N SER A 100 -12.81 -17.93 -6.55
CA SER A 100 -11.83 -18.79 -7.23
C SER A 100 -10.82 -17.98 -8.05
N VAL A 101 -11.28 -16.93 -8.75
CA VAL A 101 -10.40 -16.03 -9.49
C VAL A 101 -9.49 -15.28 -8.52
N LEU A 102 -10.05 -14.71 -7.45
CA LEU A 102 -9.31 -13.91 -6.49
C LEU A 102 -8.20 -14.70 -5.76
N HIS A 103 -8.45 -15.99 -5.47
CA HIS A 103 -7.45 -16.87 -4.84
C HIS A 103 -6.27 -17.22 -5.75
N HIS A 104 -6.46 -17.19 -7.08
CA HIS A 104 -5.43 -17.53 -8.07
C HIS A 104 -4.91 -16.28 -8.80
N ALA A 105 -5.44 -15.11 -8.45
CA ALA A 105 -5.06 -13.85 -9.06
C ALA A 105 -3.57 -13.55 -8.84
N LYS A 106 -2.90 -13.18 -9.92
CA LYS A 106 -1.53 -12.66 -9.92
C LYS A 106 -1.59 -11.16 -10.10
N PRO A 107 -0.97 -10.37 -9.23
CA PRO A 107 -1.00 -8.92 -9.36
C PRO A 107 -0.18 -8.45 -10.55
N ILE A 108 -0.69 -7.44 -11.25
CA ILE A 108 0.02 -6.68 -12.28
C ILE A 108 0.40 -5.34 -11.66
N TYR A 109 1.69 -5.08 -11.59
CA TYR A 109 2.24 -3.90 -10.93
C TYR A 109 2.64 -2.81 -11.90
N VAL A 110 2.48 -1.57 -11.44
CA VAL A 110 3.22 -0.40 -11.92
C VAL A 110 4.30 -0.12 -10.89
N GLU A 111 5.51 0.16 -11.36
CA GLU A 111 6.65 0.53 -10.53
C GLU A 111 6.81 2.05 -10.52
N LEU A 112 6.93 2.61 -9.33
CA LEU A 112 7.15 4.03 -9.10
C LEU A 112 8.50 4.23 -8.40
N PRO A 113 9.21 5.34 -8.67
CA PRO A 113 10.41 5.66 -7.92
C PRO A 113 10.06 5.91 -6.45
N GLY A 114 10.82 5.25 -5.57
CA GLY A 114 10.70 5.44 -4.13
C GLY A 114 11.43 6.68 -3.65
N TRP A 115 11.51 6.82 -2.34
CA TRP A 115 12.21 7.91 -1.66
C TRP A 115 13.11 7.36 -0.55
N LYS A 116 13.81 6.28 -0.86
CA LYS A 116 14.76 5.67 0.06
C LYS A 116 15.75 6.70 0.57
N ASP A 117 16.08 6.56 1.85
CA ASP A 117 16.99 7.45 2.56
C ASP A 117 16.49 8.90 2.75
N GLU A 118 15.27 9.22 2.32
CA GLU A 118 14.61 10.48 2.63
C GLU A 118 13.69 10.30 3.85
N ASP A 119 14.06 10.93 4.97
CA ASP A 119 13.23 10.91 6.18
C ASP A 119 12.07 11.91 6.04
N ILE A 120 10.86 11.38 5.89
CA ILE A 120 9.63 12.17 5.78
C ILE A 120 8.94 12.43 7.12
N THR A 121 9.45 11.84 8.21
CA THR A 121 8.80 11.93 9.55
C THR A 121 8.78 13.34 10.13
N GLY A 122 9.67 14.20 9.63
CA GLY A 122 9.73 15.62 9.94
C GLY A 122 8.74 16.50 9.20
N CYS A 123 8.17 16.04 8.08
CA CYS A 123 7.24 16.82 7.26
C CYS A 123 5.92 17.09 8.00
N ARG A 124 5.41 18.30 7.87
CA ARG A 124 4.13 18.73 8.48
C ARG A 124 3.15 19.28 7.46
N THR A 125 3.62 19.58 6.27
CA THR A 125 2.80 20.03 5.13
C THR A 125 3.05 19.13 3.92
N TYR A 126 2.11 19.13 2.98
CA TYR A 126 2.22 18.34 1.75
C TYR A 126 3.40 18.77 0.87
N GLU A 127 3.69 20.05 0.87
CA GLU A 127 4.75 20.70 0.08
C GLU A 127 6.16 20.33 0.56
N GLU A 128 6.29 19.98 1.86
CA GLU A 128 7.55 19.51 2.44
C GLU A 128 7.89 18.07 2.06
N LEU A 129 6.92 17.29 1.58
CA LEU A 129 7.16 15.93 1.13
C LEU A 129 8.07 15.90 -0.11
N PRO A 130 8.98 14.92 -0.22
CA PRO A 130 9.77 14.70 -1.42
C PRO A 130 8.91 14.57 -2.66
N GLU A 131 9.46 14.92 -3.82
CA GLU A 131 8.74 14.89 -5.10
C GLU A 131 8.18 13.51 -5.42
N ASN A 132 8.98 12.44 -5.19
CA ASN A 132 8.54 11.07 -5.44
C ASN A 132 7.42 10.65 -4.50
N THR A 133 7.45 11.08 -3.24
CA THR A 133 6.39 10.82 -2.26
C THR A 133 5.08 11.47 -2.71
N ARG A 134 5.12 12.71 -3.17
CA ARG A 134 3.94 13.40 -3.70
C ARG A 134 3.39 12.73 -4.95
N LYS A 135 4.26 12.35 -5.91
CA LYS A 135 3.87 11.61 -7.12
C LYS A 135 3.21 10.28 -6.80
N TYR A 136 3.71 9.57 -5.78
CA TYR A 136 3.08 8.33 -5.32
C TYR A 136 1.66 8.58 -4.80
N ILE A 137 1.47 9.59 -3.96
CA ILE A 137 0.15 9.95 -3.42
C ILE A 137 -0.81 10.33 -4.56
N GLU A 138 -0.38 11.21 -5.47
CA GLU A 138 -1.16 11.65 -6.63
C GLU A 138 -1.55 10.46 -7.54
N TYR A 139 -0.62 9.54 -7.75
CA TYR A 139 -0.90 8.32 -8.50
C TYR A 139 -1.95 7.44 -7.81
N LEU A 140 -1.86 7.26 -6.48
CA LEU A 140 -2.88 6.52 -5.74
C LEU A 140 -4.27 7.18 -5.83
N GLU A 141 -4.34 8.51 -5.74
CA GLU A 141 -5.57 9.29 -5.92
C GLU A 141 -6.17 9.06 -7.31
N GLU A 142 -5.34 9.10 -8.35
CA GLU A 142 -5.75 8.85 -9.73
C GLU A 142 -6.31 7.44 -9.91
N VAL A 143 -5.57 6.41 -9.48
CA VAL A 143 -5.97 5.02 -9.72
C VAL A 143 -7.11 4.53 -8.81
N CYS A 144 -7.31 5.13 -7.64
CA CYS A 144 -8.41 4.82 -6.74
C CYS A 144 -9.65 5.69 -6.98
N GLY A 145 -9.50 6.83 -7.66
CA GLY A 145 -10.58 7.76 -7.94
C GLY A 145 -11.10 8.52 -6.71
N VAL A 146 -10.28 8.64 -5.66
CA VAL A 146 -10.66 9.30 -4.40
C VAL A 146 -9.46 10.02 -3.80
N PRO A 147 -9.62 11.25 -3.27
CA PRO A 147 -8.52 12.02 -2.69
C PRO A 147 -8.00 11.38 -1.39
N MET A 148 -6.71 11.59 -1.12
CA MET A 148 -6.06 11.22 0.13
C MET A 148 -5.83 12.47 0.97
N SER A 149 -6.82 12.81 1.79
CA SER A 149 -6.85 14.07 2.55
C SER A 149 -6.09 14.00 3.86
N ILE A 150 -5.87 12.80 4.39
CA ILE A 150 -5.12 12.56 5.63
C ILE A 150 -3.92 11.69 5.29
N ILE A 151 -2.72 12.19 5.57
CA ILE A 151 -1.47 11.49 5.25
C ILE A 151 -0.64 11.39 6.53
N SER A 152 -0.40 10.15 7.00
CA SER A 152 0.46 9.91 8.16
C SER A 152 1.89 9.59 7.69
N VAL A 153 2.84 10.35 8.20
CA VAL A 153 4.28 10.24 7.89
C VAL A 153 5.10 9.69 9.07
N GLY A 154 4.42 9.15 10.06
CA GLY A 154 5.04 8.54 11.24
C GLY A 154 4.01 8.13 12.28
N PRO A 155 4.43 7.51 13.40
CA PRO A 155 3.54 6.96 14.42
C PRO A 155 2.94 8.02 15.36
N ASP A 156 3.53 9.20 15.45
CA ASP A 156 3.11 10.23 16.38
C ASP A 156 1.93 11.04 15.83
N ARG A 157 1.12 11.57 16.74
CA ARG A 157 -0.10 12.31 16.40
C ARG A 157 0.18 13.56 15.55
N ASP A 158 1.29 14.22 15.78
CA ASP A 158 1.71 15.42 15.05
C ASP A 158 2.36 15.10 13.69
N GLN A 159 2.59 13.82 13.38
CA GLN A 159 3.09 13.32 12.11
C GLN A 159 1.94 13.01 11.14
N THR A 160 0.92 13.87 11.15
CA THR A 160 -0.25 13.74 10.28
C THR A 160 -0.46 15.03 9.51
N ILE A 161 -0.41 14.92 8.19
CA ILE A 161 -0.64 16.03 7.24
C ILE A 161 -2.09 16.00 6.82
N MET A 162 -2.77 17.15 6.90
CA MET A 162 -4.16 17.33 6.46
C MET A 162 -4.18 18.14 5.16
N ARG A 163 -4.85 17.62 4.12
CA ARG A 163 -5.00 18.29 2.82
C ARG A 163 -6.46 18.65 2.58
N GLY A 164 -6.73 19.90 2.17
CA GLY A 164 -8.06 20.33 1.74
C GLY A 164 -9.11 20.41 2.86
N TRP A 165 -8.71 20.43 4.12
CA TRP A 165 -9.61 20.57 5.28
C TRP A 165 -9.76 22.02 5.74
N ASP A 166 -9.26 22.99 4.98
CA ASP A 166 -9.48 24.42 5.20
C ASP A 166 -10.93 24.79 4.78
N ARG A 167 -11.91 24.15 5.42
CA ARG A 167 -13.35 24.43 5.25
C ARG A 167 -13.94 25.02 6.53
#